data_b173574df1f452ab167bb4ec10866bb8
#
_entry.id   b173574df1f452ab167bb4ec10866bb8
#
_cell.length_a   1.000
_cell.length_b   1.000
_cell.length_c   1.000
_cell.angle_alpha   90.00
_cell.angle_beta   90.00
_cell.angle_gamma   90.00
#
_symmetry.space_group_name_H-M   'P 1'
#
loop_
_entity.id
_entity.type
_entity.pdbx_description
1 polymer ?
#
loop_
_entity_poly.entity_id
_entity_poly.type
_entity_poly.pdbx_seq_one_letter_code
_entity_poly.pdbx_strand_id
1 'polypeptide(L)'
;EHGRPEELITIFKENKGKELKHLTNYHYDLLRRLINVMVYKNTASVIGAYDETNSLCAGAFFVFSNRKAIFYFSATNDTAKETGAMPLVIDYFIQKHAHSHITLDFEGSNDPGLARFYKSFGATQITYPHLYLNKLNPLFRFGLSVIKKLKN
;
A
#
# COMPACT_ATOMS: atom_id res chain seq x y z
N GLU A 1 9.00 14.98 2.12
CA GLU A 1 9.83 14.85 3.33
C GLU A 1 9.83 13.41 3.87
N HIS A 2 10.71 13.12 4.83
CA HIS A 2 10.64 11.87 5.58
C HIS A 2 9.37 11.85 6.43
N GLY A 3 8.46 10.94 6.10
CA GLY A 3 7.21 10.77 6.84
C GLY A 3 7.42 10.01 8.15
N ARG A 4 6.54 10.24 9.11
CA ARG A 4 6.53 9.53 10.40
C ARG A 4 5.59 8.33 10.31
N PRO A 5 6.03 7.13 10.70
CA PRO A 5 5.20 5.92 10.66
C PRO A 5 3.87 6.07 11.41
N GLU A 6 3.89 6.75 12.54
CA GLU A 6 2.72 6.97 13.39
C GLU A 6 1.65 7.81 12.69
N GLU A 7 2.06 8.88 12.00
CA GLU A 7 1.15 9.76 11.25
C GLU A 7 0.54 9.01 10.07
N LEU A 8 1.34 8.21 9.36
CA LEU A 8 0.88 7.40 8.23
C LEU A 8 -0.19 6.37 8.68
N ILE A 9 0.02 5.71 9.82
CA ILE A 9 -0.94 4.75 10.37
C ILE A 9 -2.20 5.46 10.85
N THR A 10 -2.05 6.61 11.48
CA THR A 10 -3.19 7.42 11.98
C THR A 10 -4.08 7.84 10.81
N ILE A 11 -3.50 8.43 9.76
CA ILE A 11 -4.27 8.88 8.59
C ILE A 11 -4.95 7.70 7.87
N PHE A 12 -4.33 6.53 7.82
CA PHE A 12 -4.96 5.32 7.29
C PHE A 12 -6.15 4.90 8.15
N LYS A 13 -5.97 4.81 9.48
CA LYS A 13 -6.98 4.39 10.42
C LYS A 13 -8.22 5.29 10.39
N GLU A 14 -8.00 6.60 10.28
CA GLU A 14 -9.04 7.62 10.27
C GLU A 14 -9.79 7.72 8.93
N ASN A 15 -9.24 7.19 7.86
CA ASN A 15 -9.83 7.21 6.52
C ASN A 15 -10.22 5.77 6.08
N LYS A 16 -9.40 5.14 5.27
CA LYS A 16 -9.70 3.81 4.71
C LYS A 16 -9.85 2.72 5.76
N GLY A 17 -9.16 2.82 6.86
CA GLY A 17 -9.22 1.87 7.98
C GLY A 17 -10.61 1.75 8.61
N LYS A 18 -11.42 2.81 8.58
CA LYS A 18 -12.82 2.80 9.08
C LYS A 18 -13.71 1.78 8.36
N GLU A 19 -13.42 1.53 7.08
CA GLU A 19 -14.17 0.56 6.27
C GLU A 19 -13.74 -0.90 6.57
N LEU A 20 -12.57 -1.09 7.16
CA LEU A 20 -11.93 -2.39 7.38
C LEU A 20 -12.21 -2.90 8.81
N LYS A 21 -13.46 -3.28 9.09
CA LYS A 21 -13.94 -3.68 10.43
C LYS A 21 -13.15 -4.84 11.06
N HIS A 22 -12.44 -5.63 10.28
CA HIS A 22 -11.62 -6.74 10.75
C HIS A 22 -10.25 -6.29 11.31
N LEU A 23 -9.82 -5.04 11.03
CA LEU A 23 -8.59 -4.49 11.57
C LEU A 23 -8.83 -3.95 12.98
N THR A 24 -8.04 -4.45 13.93
CA THR A 24 -8.07 -4.03 15.33
C THR A 24 -6.83 -3.21 15.68
N ASN A 25 -6.78 -2.61 16.86
CA ASN A 25 -5.61 -1.91 17.35
C ASN A 25 -4.35 -2.80 17.34
N TYR A 26 -4.49 -4.10 17.57
CA TYR A 26 -3.38 -5.06 17.48
C TYR A 26 -2.73 -5.06 16.09
N HIS A 27 -3.51 -5.04 15.02
CA HIS A 27 -3.00 -5.01 13.65
C HIS A 27 -2.26 -3.71 13.34
N TYR A 28 -2.76 -2.57 13.82
CA TYR A 28 -2.09 -1.28 13.68
C TYR A 28 -0.80 -1.20 14.48
N ASP A 29 -0.77 -1.76 15.69
CA ASP A 29 0.44 -1.84 16.51
C ASP A 29 1.51 -2.74 15.87
N LEU A 30 1.10 -3.85 15.27
CA LEU A 30 2.00 -4.74 14.53
C LEU A 30 2.60 -4.03 13.31
N LEU A 31 1.75 -3.35 12.52
CA LEU A 31 2.19 -2.59 11.35
C LEU A 31 3.18 -1.49 11.76
N ARG A 32 2.89 -0.73 12.83
CA ARG A 32 3.79 0.30 13.35
C ARG A 32 5.15 -0.26 13.73
N ARG A 33 5.19 -1.38 14.46
CA ARG A 33 6.44 -2.04 14.84
C ARG A 33 7.22 -2.49 13.61
N LEU A 34 6.54 -3.07 12.63
CA LEU A 34 7.15 -3.50 11.38
C LEU A 34 7.80 -2.32 10.65
N ILE A 35 7.06 -1.23 10.43
CA ILE A 35 7.57 -0.04 9.74
C ILE A 35 8.79 0.52 10.49
N ASN A 36 8.69 0.70 11.82
CA ASN A 36 9.80 1.26 12.61
C ASN A 36 11.05 0.39 12.54
N VAL A 37 10.91 -0.94 12.66
CA VAL A 37 12.06 -1.87 12.56
C VAL A 37 12.70 -1.81 11.17
N MET A 38 11.90 -1.77 10.10
CA MET A 38 12.42 -1.75 8.74
C MET A 38 13.09 -0.41 8.40
N VAL A 39 12.53 0.69 8.86
CA VAL A 39 13.14 2.02 8.72
C VAL A 39 14.45 2.10 9.51
N TYR A 40 14.47 1.62 10.76
CA TYR A 40 15.67 1.57 11.57
C TYR A 40 16.79 0.73 10.91
N LYS A 41 16.44 -0.37 10.26
CA LYS A 41 17.38 -1.23 9.52
C LYS A 41 17.75 -0.70 8.13
N ASN A 42 17.29 0.48 7.73
CA ASN A 42 17.49 1.05 6.38
C ASN A 42 16.99 0.12 5.24
N THR A 43 16.03 -0.77 5.53
CA THR A 43 15.39 -1.64 4.53
C THR A 43 14.06 -1.08 4.04
N ALA A 44 13.67 0.08 4.52
CA ALA A 44 12.46 0.77 4.10
C ALA A 44 12.55 2.28 4.34
N SER A 45 11.65 3.03 3.71
CA SER A 45 11.46 4.46 3.97
C SER A 45 9.98 4.81 4.02
N VAL A 46 9.64 5.83 4.79
CA VAL A 46 8.34 6.49 4.77
C VAL A 46 8.53 7.87 4.16
N ILE A 47 7.70 8.21 3.17
CA ILE A 47 7.66 9.54 2.55
C ILE A 47 6.27 10.12 2.76
N GLY A 48 6.21 11.37 3.19
CA GLY A 48 4.98 12.09 3.44
C GLY A 48 4.91 13.43 2.71
N ALA A 49 3.70 13.80 2.29
CA ALA A 49 3.34 15.13 1.85
C ALA A 49 2.48 15.79 2.93
N TYR A 50 2.89 17.00 3.32
CA TYR A 50 2.30 17.80 4.41
C TYR A 50 1.67 19.06 3.84
N ASP A 51 0.61 19.53 4.46
CA ASP A 51 -0.01 20.81 4.16
C ASP A 51 0.72 21.98 4.85
N GLU A 52 0.20 23.19 4.66
CA GLU A 52 0.75 24.43 5.24
C GLU A 52 0.69 24.43 6.78
N THR A 53 -0.17 23.61 7.37
CA THR A 53 -0.29 23.46 8.84
C THR A 53 0.66 22.39 9.40
N ASN A 54 1.52 21.81 8.55
CA ASN A 54 2.39 20.68 8.86
C ASN A 54 1.63 19.42 9.28
N SER A 55 0.42 19.23 8.70
CA SER A 55 -0.38 18.02 8.87
C SER A 55 -0.16 17.08 7.68
N LEU A 56 0.02 15.79 7.95
CA LEU A 56 0.22 14.78 6.89
C LEU A 56 -1.05 14.63 6.06
N CYS A 57 -0.97 14.89 4.76
CA CYS A 57 -2.07 14.70 3.80
C CYS A 57 -2.00 13.36 3.08
N ALA A 58 -0.80 12.97 2.67
CA ALA A 58 -0.54 11.70 2.02
C ALA A 58 0.79 11.13 2.48
N GLY A 59 0.87 9.81 2.57
CA GLY A 59 2.12 9.15 2.89
C GLY A 59 2.20 7.76 2.29
N ALA A 60 3.42 7.31 2.04
CA ALA A 60 3.70 5.99 1.51
C ALA A 60 4.90 5.35 2.21
N PHE A 61 4.81 4.05 2.41
CA PHE A 61 5.84 3.19 2.95
C PHE A 61 6.41 2.33 1.83
N PHE A 62 7.69 2.53 1.55
CA PHE A 62 8.45 1.82 0.52
C PHE A 62 9.40 0.83 1.19
N VAL A 63 9.39 -0.40 0.72
CA VAL A 63 10.25 -1.50 1.22
C VAL A 63 11.30 -1.83 0.17
N PHE A 64 12.57 -1.88 0.56
CA PHE A 64 13.69 -2.19 -0.33
C PHE A 64 14.10 -3.65 -0.23
N SER A 65 14.10 -4.34 -1.37
CA SER A 65 14.56 -5.73 -1.46
C SER A 65 15.04 -6.04 -2.89
N ASN A 66 16.18 -6.68 -3.04
CA ASN A 66 16.66 -7.21 -4.32
C ASN A 66 16.62 -6.19 -5.49
N ARG A 67 17.11 -4.98 -5.29
CA ARG A 67 17.06 -3.86 -6.26
C ARG A 67 15.64 -3.43 -6.64
N LYS A 68 14.67 -3.73 -5.81
CA LYS A 68 13.31 -3.23 -5.93
C LYS A 68 12.96 -2.33 -4.75
N ALA A 69 12.16 -1.34 -5.01
CA ALA A 69 11.41 -0.60 -4.01
C ALA A 69 9.94 -0.96 -4.18
N ILE A 70 9.37 -1.60 -3.20
CA ILE A 70 7.96 -2.02 -3.20
C ILE A 70 7.13 -0.90 -2.59
N PHE A 71 6.14 -0.39 -3.32
CA PHE A 71 5.12 0.53 -2.80
C PHE A 71 4.13 -0.26 -1.95
N TYR A 72 4.52 -0.52 -0.70
CA TYR A 72 3.90 -1.55 0.13
C TYR A 72 2.63 -1.09 0.84
N PHE A 73 2.62 0.15 1.36
CA PHE A 73 1.50 0.69 2.12
C PHE A 73 1.40 2.19 1.91
N SER A 74 0.18 2.71 1.75
CA SER A 74 -0.05 4.14 1.59
C SER A 74 -1.37 4.57 2.22
N ALA A 75 -1.45 5.85 2.57
CA ALA A 75 -2.66 6.45 3.08
C ALA A 75 -2.80 7.91 2.64
N THR A 76 -4.03 8.36 2.50
CA THR A 76 -4.39 9.73 2.16
C THR A 76 -5.58 10.18 2.98
N ASN A 77 -5.68 11.48 3.25
CA ASN A 77 -6.90 12.13 3.69
C ASN A 77 -7.66 12.74 2.50
N ASP A 78 -8.75 13.42 2.76
CA ASP A 78 -9.56 14.05 1.70
C ASP A 78 -8.82 15.21 1.04
N THR A 79 -8.07 16.04 1.80
CA THR A 79 -7.22 17.11 1.26
C THR A 79 -6.23 16.58 0.22
N ALA A 80 -5.65 15.39 0.42
CA ALA A 80 -4.72 14.79 -0.50
C ALA A 80 -5.34 14.43 -1.85
N LYS A 81 -6.63 14.09 -1.87
CA LYS A 81 -7.35 13.81 -3.12
C LYS A 81 -7.55 15.06 -3.95
N GLU A 82 -7.83 16.18 -3.29
CA GLU A 82 -8.05 17.49 -3.94
C GLU A 82 -6.74 18.09 -4.45
N THR A 83 -5.67 17.96 -3.69
CA THR A 83 -4.36 18.58 -3.97
C THR A 83 -3.41 17.72 -4.80
N GLY A 84 -3.73 16.44 -5.01
CA GLY A 84 -2.84 15.52 -5.70
C GLY A 84 -1.60 15.13 -4.88
N ALA A 85 -1.70 15.11 -3.55
CA ALA A 85 -0.56 14.89 -2.67
C ALA A 85 0.07 13.47 -2.82
N MET A 86 -0.72 12.42 -3.13
CA MET A 86 -0.15 11.09 -3.36
C MET A 86 0.67 11.01 -4.66
N PRO A 87 0.24 11.55 -5.80
CA PRO A 87 1.13 11.72 -6.95
C PRO A 87 2.45 12.39 -6.61
N LEU A 88 2.45 13.45 -5.81
CA LEU A 88 3.66 14.15 -5.38
C LEU A 88 4.60 13.25 -4.56
N VAL A 89 4.06 12.43 -3.65
CA VAL A 89 4.84 11.45 -2.87
C VAL A 89 5.55 10.45 -3.78
N ILE A 90 4.84 9.92 -4.78
CA ILE A 90 5.40 8.93 -5.71
C ILE A 90 6.44 9.59 -6.62
N ASP A 91 6.14 10.75 -7.17
CA ASP A 91 7.06 11.49 -8.04
C ASP A 91 8.35 11.86 -7.29
N TYR A 92 8.24 12.35 -6.06
CA TYR A 92 9.40 12.61 -5.21
C TYR A 92 10.26 11.36 -4.99
N PHE A 93 9.62 10.19 -4.76
CA PHE A 93 10.34 8.93 -4.63
C PHE A 93 11.08 8.58 -5.93
N ILE A 94 10.43 8.71 -7.08
CA ILE A 94 11.02 8.43 -8.40
C ILE A 94 12.20 9.36 -8.66
N GLN A 95 12.06 10.65 -8.44
CA GLN A 95 13.14 11.64 -8.64
C GLN A 95 14.33 11.35 -7.72
N LYS A 96 14.08 11.05 -6.46
CA LYS A 96 15.13 10.70 -5.47
C LYS A 96 15.96 9.49 -5.89
N HIS A 97 15.36 8.55 -6.62
CA HIS A 97 16.00 7.30 -7.04
C HIS A 97 16.29 7.22 -8.55
N ALA A 98 16.10 8.31 -9.31
CA ALA A 98 16.23 8.33 -10.76
C ALA A 98 17.60 7.85 -11.30
N HIS A 99 18.66 8.01 -10.53
CA HIS A 99 20.02 7.59 -10.91
C HIS A 99 20.47 6.30 -10.20
N SER A 100 19.55 5.59 -9.57
CA SER A 100 19.81 4.31 -8.91
C SER A 100 19.30 3.14 -9.75
N HIS A 101 19.92 1.96 -9.57
CA HIS A 101 19.47 0.72 -10.21
C HIS A 101 18.33 0.06 -9.40
N ILE A 102 17.29 0.83 -9.09
CA ILE A 102 16.11 0.37 -8.34
C ILE A 102 14.89 0.39 -9.27
N THR A 103 14.12 -0.69 -9.28
CA THR A 103 12.82 -0.74 -9.93
C THR A 103 11.73 -0.44 -8.89
N LEU A 104 10.89 0.58 -9.12
CA LEU A 104 9.69 0.79 -8.30
C LEU A 104 8.63 -0.23 -8.69
N ASP A 105 8.25 -1.06 -7.74
CA ASP A 105 7.23 -2.10 -7.89
C ASP A 105 5.96 -1.66 -7.14
N PHE A 106 4.90 -1.42 -7.89
CA PHE A 106 3.58 -1.07 -7.33
C PHE A 106 2.80 -2.31 -6.88
N GLU A 107 3.43 -3.47 -6.86
CA GLU A 107 2.88 -4.79 -6.58
C GLU A 107 1.89 -5.21 -7.68
N GLY A 108 0.73 -4.75 -7.65
CA GLY A 108 -0.26 -5.06 -8.68
C GLY A 108 -1.67 -4.79 -8.19
N SER A 109 -2.54 -4.52 -9.13
CA SER A 109 -3.96 -4.34 -8.87
C SER A 109 -4.78 -4.82 -10.05
N ASN A 110 -5.87 -5.53 -9.74
CA ASN A 110 -6.92 -5.83 -10.70
C ASN A 110 -7.96 -4.68 -10.78
N ASP A 111 -7.79 -3.62 -9.98
CA ASP A 111 -8.60 -2.41 -10.08
C ASP A 111 -8.14 -1.56 -11.25
N PRO A 112 -9.02 -1.29 -12.26
CA PRO A 112 -8.64 -0.54 -13.46
C PRO A 112 -8.25 0.92 -13.18
N GLY A 113 -8.83 1.54 -12.15
CA GLY A 113 -8.52 2.91 -11.74
C GLY A 113 -7.10 3.00 -11.18
N LEU A 114 -6.77 2.07 -10.27
CA LEU A 114 -5.45 2.00 -9.66
C LEU A 114 -4.37 1.63 -10.70
N ALA A 115 -4.67 0.69 -11.62
CA ALA A 115 -3.77 0.34 -12.71
C ALA A 115 -3.49 1.55 -13.63
N ARG A 116 -4.51 2.36 -13.95
CA ARG A 116 -4.35 3.61 -14.72
C ARG A 116 -3.48 4.61 -13.96
N PHE A 117 -3.70 4.76 -12.67
CA PHE A 117 -2.91 5.63 -11.82
C PHE A 117 -1.43 5.24 -11.83
N TYR A 118 -1.08 3.96 -11.68
CA TYR A 118 0.30 3.51 -11.75
C TYR A 118 0.93 3.68 -13.14
N LYS A 119 0.16 3.46 -14.20
CA LYS A 119 0.61 3.72 -15.58
C LYS A 119 0.97 5.18 -15.83
N SER A 120 0.35 6.14 -15.15
CA SER A 120 0.68 7.57 -15.29
C SER A 120 2.10 7.92 -14.87
N PHE A 121 2.74 7.06 -14.06
CA PHE A 121 4.17 7.16 -13.68
C PHE A 121 5.10 6.37 -14.61
N GLY A 122 4.62 5.89 -15.76
CA GLY A 122 5.41 5.08 -16.69
C GLY A 122 5.54 3.61 -16.31
N ALA A 123 4.73 3.11 -15.36
CA ALA A 123 4.79 1.71 -14.96
C ALA A 123 4.36 0.77 -16.09
N THR A 124 5.15 -0.29 -16.29
CA THR A 124 4.85 -1.37 -17.24
C THR A 124 4.06 -2.47 -16.54
N GLN A 125 2.95 -2.87 -17.14
CA GLN A 125 2.13 -3.97 -16.62
C GLN A 125 2.79 -5.30 -16.92
N ILE A 126 3.00 -6.12 -15.88
CA ILE A 126 3.49 -7.49 -15.99
C ILE A 126 2.35 -8.43 -15.62
N THR A 127 1.96 -9.31 -16.55
CA THR A 127 0.95 -10.33 -16.30
C THR A 127 1.63 -11.63 -15.87
N TYR A 128 1.20 -12.18 -14.74
CA TYR A 128 1.66 -13.48 -14.27
C TYR A 128 0.49 -14.47 -14.18
N PRO A 129 0.71 -15.76 -14.50
CA PRO A 129 -0.36 -16.75 -14.45
C PRO A 129 -0.71 -17.08 -13.00
N HIS A 130 -2.02 -17.18 -12.73
CA HIS A 130 -2.54 -17.68 -11.47
C HIS A 130 -3.16 -19.06 -11.67
N LEU A 131 -2.52 -20.11 -11.15
CA LEU A 131 -3.03 -21.46 -11.19
C LEU A 131 -3.86 -21.75 -9.93
N TYR A 132 -5.16 -21.96 -10.12
CA TYR A 132 -6.05 -22.40 -9.05
C TYR A 132 -6.40 -23.88 -9.22
N LEU A 133 -5.89 -24.73 -8.34
CA LEU A 133 -6.16 -26.17 -8.34
C LEU A 133 -6.98 -26.55 -7.11
N ASN A 134 -8.25 -26.89 -7.33
CA ASN A 134 -9.13 -27.37 -6.26
C ASN A 134 -9.41 -28.87 -6.45
N LYS A 135 -8.76 -29.70 -5.63
CA LYS A 135 -8.90 -31.18 -5.64
C LYS A 135 -10.00 -31.69 -4.71
N LEU A 136 -10.80 -30.81 -4.10
CA LEU A 136 -11.90 -31.24 -3.24
C LEU A 136 -13.02 -31.90 -4.04
N ASN A 137 -13.57 -32.98 -3.48
CA ASN A 137 -14.78 -33.64 -4.03
C ASN A 137 -15.91 -32.59 -4.18
N PRO A 138 -16.74 -32.64 -5.25
CA PRO A 138 -17.84 -31.71 -5.51
C PRO A 138 -18.78 -31.47 -4.33
N LEU A 139 -19.08 -32.52 -3.55
CA LEU A 139 -19.93 -32.42 -2.35
C LEU A 139 -19.32 -31.51 -1.28
N PHE A 140 -18.01 -31.65 -1.00
CA PHE A 140 -17.31 -30.77 -0.05
C PHE A 140 -17.15 -29.34 -0.58
N ARG A 141 -16.97 -29.16 -1.89
CA ARG A 141 -16.94 -27.83 -2.53
C ARG A 141 -18.26 -27.09 -2.33
N PHE A 142 -19.39 -27.80 -2.52
CA PHE A 142 -20.73 -27.22 -2.31
C PHE A 142 -20.93 -26.82 -0.84
N GLY A 143 -20.62 -27.71 0.11
CA GLY A 143 -20.69 -27.40 1.55
C GLY A 143 -19.87 -26.18 1.95
N LEU A 144 -18.61 -26.06 1.49
CA LEU A 144 -17.76 -24.90 1.75
C LEU A 144 -18.30 -23.62 1.11
N SER A 145 -18.93 -23.69 -0.06
CA SER A 145 -19.52 -22.52 -0.72
C SER A 145 -20.70 -21.96 0.07
N VAL A 146 -21.52 -22.83 0.65
CA VAL A 146 -22.64 -22.47 1.52
C VAL A 146 -22.14 -21.80 2.80
N ILE A 147 -21.13 -22.40 3.46
CA ILE A 147 -20.53 -21.84 4.68
C ILE A 147 -19.91 -20.45 4.42
N LYS A 148 -19.24 -20.25 3.29
CA LYS A 148 -18.71 -18.93 2.91
C LYS A 148 -19.81 -17.89 2.68
N LYS A 149 -20.95 -18.26 2.10
CA LYS A 149 -22.10 -17.37 1.89
C LYS A 149 -22.81 -16.99 3.19
N LEU A 150 -22.77 -17.85 4.20
CA LEU A 150 -23.38 -17.59 5.52
C LEU A 150 -22.48 -16.73 6.44
N LYS A 151 -21.18 -16.60 6.12
CA LYS A 151 -20.22 -15.79 6.90
C LYS A 151 -20.00 -14.37 6.37
N ASN A 152 -20.51 -14.04 5.19
CA ASN A 152 -20.53 -12.71 4.61
C ASN A 152 -21.94 -12.10 4.75
#